data_0cfc0f7a84ec5ea89aa513dd095eb941
#
_entry.id   0cfc0f7a84ec5ea89aa513dd095eb941
#
_cell.length_a   1.000
_cell.length_b   1.000
_cell.length_c   1.000
_cell.angle_alpha   90.00
_cell.angle_beta   90.00
_cell.angle_gamma   90.00
#
_symmetry.space_group_name_H-M   'P 1'
#
loop_
_entity.id
_entity.type
_entity.pdbx_description
1 polymer ?
#
loop_
_entity_poly.entity_id
_entity_poly.type
_entity_poly.pdbx_seq_one_letter_code
_entity_poly.pdbx_strand_id
1 'polypeptide(L)'
;LEVKDFDFVINRLNPPFNKEYLYLTQMLEISGVDCINPAKALRENNEKLMILNFPKIIPTTVVTNSLEEIENIFENTHIEKIVIKPLDGMGGKSIFTIEKGDKNLSVIWETVSQNGKKHFIIQEFVEEARLGDHRLVFINYELLSKKVVRVPSEKDFRGNLAVGAVSKIETITDHDKEIAKCLIPYLKKNKIYFAGADLLGGRLSEI
;
A
#
# COMPACT_ATOMS: atom_id res chain seq x y z
N LEU A 1 19.33 -6.08 -27.47
CA LEU A 1 19.22 -4.79 -26.79
C LEU A 1 19.67 -4.96 -25.35
N GLU A 2 20.56 -4.12 -24.89
CA GLU A 2 21.00 -4.07 -23.50
C GLU A 2 20.33 -2.86 -22.80
N VAL A 3 20.25 -2.86 -21.47
CA VAL A 3 19.62 -1.77 -20.71
C VAL A 3 20.30 -0.43 -20.98
N LYS A 4 21.61 -0.43 -21.20
CA LYS A 4 22.40 0.77 -21.54
C LYS A 4 22.07 1.38 -22.92
N ASP A 5 21.33 0.68 -23.77
CA ASP A 5 20.92 1.19 -25.09
C ASP A 5 19.72 2.16 -24.98
N PHE A 6 19.19 2.39 -23.78
CA PHE A 6 18.05 3.28 -23.51
C PHE A 6 18.52 4.52 -22.74
N ASP A 7 17.91 5.68 -23.06
CA ASP A 7 18.16 6.93 -22.35
C ASP A 7 17.64 6.88 -20.90
N PHE A 8 16.51 6.17 -20.67
CA PHE A 8 15.95 5.93 -19.35
C PHE A 8 15.02 4.72 -19.33
N VAL A 9 14.77 4.20 -18.14
CA VAL A 9 13.87 3.07 -17.88
C VAL A 9 12.75 3.51 -16.97
N ILE A 10 11.49 3.25 -17.34
CA ILE A 10 10.36 3.37 -16.45
C ILE A 10 10.13 2.00 -15.81
N ASN A 11 10.46 1.86 -14.54
CA ASN A 11 10.20 0.62 -13.83
C ASN A 11 8.72 0.53 -13.45
N ARG A 12 7.98 -0.29 -14.20
CA ARG A 12 6.57 -0.61 -13.98
C ARG A 12 6.37 -2.08 -13.66
N LEU A 13 7.39 -2.72 -13.10
CA LEU A 13 7.26 -4.11 -12.66
C LEU A 13 6.17 -4.18 -11.59
N ASN A 14 5.24 -5.10 -11.79
CA ASN A 14 4.22 -5.36 -10.80
C ASN A 14 4.86 -5.94 -9.53
N PRO A 15 4.45 -5.51 -8.33
CA PRO A 15 4.87 -6.15 -7.10
C PRO A 15 4.58 -7.67 -7.17
N PRO A 16 5.10 -8.51 -6.29
CA PRO A 16 5.37 -8.20 -4.89
C PRO A 16 6.73 -7.53 -4.66
N PHE A 17 6.83 -6.78 -3.56
CA PHE A 17 8.07 -6.23 -3.04
C PHE A 17 8.87 -7.37 -2.37
N ASN A 18 9.51 -8.19 -3.20
CA ASN A 18 10.23 -9.39 -2.81
C ASN A 18 11.72 -9.31 -3.21
N LYS A 19 12.46 -10.39 -3.01
CA LYS A 19 13.89 -10.45 -3.35
C LYS A 19 14.16 -10.20 -4.83
N GLU A 20 13.35 -10.75 -5.73
CA GLU A 20 13.51 -10.57 -7.17
C GLU A 20 13.31 -9.11 -7.59
N TYR A 21 12.32 -8.45 -7.00
CA TYR A 21 12.11 -7.02 -7.19
C TYR A 21 13.34 -6.21 -6.70
N LEU A 22 13.90 -6.56 -5.53
CA LEU A 22 15.09 -5.89 -4.99
C LEU A 22 16.32 -6.13 -5.87
N TYR A 23 16.52 -7.35 -6.37
CA TYR A 23 17.61 -7.66 -7.29
C TYR A 23 17.50 -6.87 -8.58
N LEU A 24 16.29 -6.76 -9.17
CA LEU A 24 16.07 -5.92 -10.35
C LEU A 24 16.46 -4.47 -10.09
N THR A 25 16.07 -3.89 -8.95
CA THR A 25 16.44 -2.51 -8.62
C THR A 25 17.94 -2.34 -8.47
N GLN A 26 18.66 -3.35 -7.93
CA GLN A 26 20.12 -3.33 -7.84
C GLN A 26 20.77 -3.43 -9.22
N MET A 27 20.28 -4.32 -10.07
CA MET A 27 20.79 -4.45 -11.45
C MET A 27 20.61 -3.18 -12.26
N LEU A 28 19.46 -2.52 -12.14
CA LEU A 28 19.20 -1.21 -12.78
C LEU A 28 20.16 -0.13 -12.27
N GLU A 29 20.43 -0.08 -10.97
CA GLU A 29 21.38 0.87 -10.38
C GLU A 29 22.82 0.62 -10.88
N ILE A 30 23.25 -0.64 -10.93
CA ILE A 30 24.58 -1.05 -11.43
C ILE A 30 24.73 -0.74 -12.92
N SER A 31 23.68 -0.87 -13.72
CA SER A 31 23.71 -0.56 -15.16
C SER A 31 23.98 0.91 -15.47
N GLY A 32 23.77 1.79 -14.50
CA GLY A 32 23.95 3.23 -14.65
C GLY A 32 22.87 3.92 -15.50
N VAL A 33 21.81 3.21 -15.94
CA VAL A 33 20.70 3.82 -16.68
C VAL A 33 19.82 4.64 -15.74
N ASP A 34 19.37 5.80 -16.20
CA ASP A 34 18.41 6.60 -15.46
C ASP A 34 17.06 5.89 -15.34
N CYS A 35 16.53 5.82 -14.12
CA CYS A 35 15.26 5.16 -13.82
C CYS A 35 14.21 6.11 -13.26
N ILE A 36 12.98 5.93 -13.68
CA ILE A 36 11.79 6.55 -13.13
C ILE A 36 10.88 5.43 -12.55
N ASN A 37 10.71 5.34 -11.24
CA ASN A 37 11.44 6.07 -10.19
C ASN A 37 12.88 5.57 -10.07
N PRO A 38 13.81 6.33 -9.45
CA PRO A 38 15.17 5.86 -9.21
C PRO A 38 15.17 4.51 -8.48
N ALA A 39 16.05 3.61 -8.89
CA ALA A 39 16.13 2.25 -8.33
C ALA A 39 16.29 2.24 -6.80
N LYS A 40 17.09 3.18 -6.27
CA LYS A 40 17.24 3.37 -4.82
C LYS A 40 15.93 3.75 -4.14
N ALA A 41 15.16 4.69 -4.73
CA ALA A 41 13.88 5.11 -4.18
C ALA A 41 12.89 3.94 -4.11
N LEU A 42 12.83 3.11 -5.15
CA LEU A 42 11.98 1.92 -5.19
C LEU A 42 12.38 0.89 -4.13
N ARG A 43 13.67 0.66 -3.94
CA ARG A 43 14.19 -0.31 -2.97
C ARG A 43 13.96 0.11 -1.52
N GLU A 44 14.10 1.40 -1.22
CA GLU A 44 14.02 1.91 0.14
C GLU A 44 12.59 2.25 0.61
N ASN A 45 11.61 2.21 -0.30
CA ASN A 45 10.22 2.59 -0.01
C ASN A 45 9.26 1.44 -0.31
N ASN A 46 9.03 0.59 0.69
CA ASN A 46 7.96 -0.41 0.61
C ASN A 46 6.59 0.29 0.67
N GLU A 47 5.67 -0.10 -0.22
CA GLU A 47 4.35 0.52 -0.41
C GLU A 47 3.49 0.60 0.86
N LYS A 48 3.65 -0.38 1.77
CA LYS A 48 2.87 -0.46 3.02
C LYS A 48 3.60 0.17 4.20
N LEU A 49 4.95 0.12 4.21
CA LEU A 49 5.73 0.68 5.31
C LEU A 49 5.87 2.19 5.23
N MET A 50 5.95 2.77 4.02
CA MET A 50 6.17 4.20 3.90
C MET A 50 5.01 5.05 4.42
N ILE A 51 3.78 4.50 4.52
CA ILE A 51 2.64 5.21 5.09
C ILE A 51 2.82 5.55 6.57
N LEU A 52 3.65 4.80 7.31
CA LEU A 52 3.95 5.05 8.72
C LEU A 52 4.61 6.42 8.96
N ASN A 53 5.14 7.07 7.90
CA ASN A 53 5.59 8.45 7.99
C ASN A 53 4.44 9.47 8.10
N PHE A 54 3.19 9.03 8.01
CA PHE A 54 2.01 9.90 7.95
C PHE A 54 0.94 9.53 9.00
N PRO A 55 1.28 9.45 10.29
CA PRO A 55 0.39 8.90 11.33
C PRO A 55 -0.94 9.67 11.49
N LYS A 56 -1.02 10.92 11.00
CA LYS A 56 -2.21 11.75 11.09
C LYS A 56 -3.27 11.47 10.01
N ILE A 57 -2.90 10.81 8.93
CA ILE A 57 -3.77 10.58 7.76
C ILE A 57 -3.96 9.11 7.41
N ILE A 58 -3.42 8.19 8.22
CA ILE A 58 -3.63 6.75 8.09
C ILE A 58 -4.66 6.25 9.12
N PRO A 59 -5.31 5.09 8.90
CA PRO A 59 -6.00 4.36 9.96
C PRO A 59 -5.01 3.98 11.05
N THR A 60 -5.50 3.61 12.24
CA THR A 60 -4.63 2.99 13.25
C THR A 60 -3.87 1.83 12.62
N THR A 61 -2.55 1.89 12.67
CA THR A 61 -1.67 0.98 11.91
C THR A 61 -0.53 0.49 12.80
N VAL A 62 -0.32 -0.83 12.82
CA VAL A 62 0.79 -1.49 13.53
C VAL A 62 1.48 -2.46 12.57
N VAL A 63 2.80 -2.58 12.69
CA VAL A 63 3.60 -3.59 11.97
C VAL A 63 4.22 -4.52 12.99
N THR A 64 3.91 -5.80 12.89
CA THR A 64 4.34 -6.82 13.85
C THR A 64 4.47 -8.19 13.18
N ASN A 65 5.00 -9.16 13.91
CA ASN A 65 4.94 -10.59 13.61
C ASN A 65 4.35 -11.39 14.80
N SER A 66 3.87 -10.69 15.84
CA SER A 66 3.36 -11.26 17.09
C SER A 66 1.84 -11.42 17.07
N LEU A 67 1.36 -12.56 17.57
CA LEU A 67 -0.07 -12.78 17.85
C LEU A 67 -0.55 -11.90 19.00
N GLU A 68 0.26 -11.78 20.05
CA GLU A 68 -0.03 -10.96 21.23
C GLU A 68 -0.32 -9.49 20.87
N GLU A 69 0.40 -8.93 19.88
CA GLU A 69 0.13 -7.55 19.42
C GLU A 69 -1.25 -7.40 18.79
N ILE A 70 -1.77 -8.43 18.12
CA ILE A 70 -3.13 -8.40 17.58
C ILE A 70 -4.15 -8.39 18.72
N GLU A 71 -3.94 -9.24 19.73
CA GLU A 71 -4.79 -9.32 20.90
C GLU A 71 -4.77 -8.01 21.69
N ASN A 72 -3.59 -7.43 21.89
CA ASN A 72 -3.40 -6.13 22.56
C ASN A 72 -4.16 -4.99 21.87
N ILE A 73 -4.24 -4.97 20.54
CA ILE A 73 -5.03 -3.98 19.80
C ILE A 73 -6.50 -4.08 20.20
N PHE A 74 -7.07 -5.27 20.20
CA PHE A 74 -8.47 -5.49 20.57
C PHE A 74 -8.77 -5.25 22.04
N GLU A 75 -7.81 -5.48 22.94
CA GLU A 75 -8.00 -5.30 24.37
C GLU A 75 -7.85 -3.84 24.81
N ASN A 76 -6.89 -3.12 24.21
CA ASN A 76 -6.48 -1.81 24.69
C ASN A 76 -6.99 -0.66 23.81
N THR A 77 -7.80 -0.94 22.78
CA THR A 77 -8.42 0.08 21.92
C THR A 77 -9.93 -0.16 21.73
N HIS A 78 -10.61 0.76 21.07
CA HIS A 78 -12.02 0.60 20.69
C HIS A 78 -12.21 -0.04 19.31
N ILE A 79 -11.13 -0.63 18.76
CA ILE A 79 -11.16 -1.24 17.44
C ILE A 79 -11.82 -2.62 17.57
N GLU A 80 -12.93 -2.80 16.85
CA GLU A 80 -13.67 -4.07 16.82
C GLU A 80 -13.32 -4.93 15.59
N LYS A 81 -12.69 -4.33 14.57
CA LYS A 81 -12.35 -4.99 13.31
C LYS A 81 -11.05 -4.44 12.73
N ILE A 82 -10.20 -5.33 12.29
CA ILE A 82 -8.91 -5.01 11.66
C ILE A 82 -8.77 -5.69 10.30
N VAL A 83 -7.82 -5.18 9.51
CA VAL A 83 -7.31 -5.83 8.30
C VAL A 83 -5.86 -6.20 8.51
N ILE A 84 -5.50 -7.42 8.19
CA ILE A 84 -4.12 -7.90 8.17
C ILE A 84 -3.68 -8.10 6.73
N LYS A 85 -2.49 -7.56 6.39
CA LYS A 85 -1.90 -7.63 5.06
C LYS A 85 -0.43 -8.02 5.14
N PRO A 86 0.09 -8.95 4.31
CA PRO A 86 1.52 -9.20 4.22
C PRO A 86 2.23 -7.98 3.61
N LEU A 87 3.45 -7.69 4.06
CA LEU A 87 4.24 -6.56 3.55
C LEU A 87 4.71 -6.76 2.11
N ASP A 88 4.85 -8.01 1.69
CA ASP A 88 5.28 -8.43 0.35
C ASP A 88 4.12 -8.93 -0.52
N GLY A 89 2.87 -8.72 -0.08
CA GLY A 89 1.66 -9.13 -0.83
C GLY A 89 1.22 -8.08 -1.86
N MET A 90 0.52 -8.53 -2.91
CA MET A 90 -0.05 -7.67 -3.94
C MET A 90 -1.43 -8.12 -4.42
N GLY A 91 -2.17 -7.22 -5.08
CA GLY A 91 -3.42 -7.56 -5.77
C GLY A 91 -4.53 -8.08 -4.85
N GLY A 92 -4.49 -7.72 -3.58
CA GLY A 92 -5.47 -8.17 -2.59
C GLY A 92 -5.27 -9.62 -2.09
N LYS A 93 -4.19 -10.29 -2.48
CA LYS A 93 -3.90 -11.66 -2.01
C LYS A 93 -3.49 -11.67 -0.54
N SER A 94 -3.97 -12.68 0.20
CA SER A 94 -3.66 -12.88 1.62
C SER A 94 -4.01 -11.67 2.50
N ILE A 95 -5.05 -10.91 2.12
CA ILE A 95 -5.65 -9.88 2.98
C ILE A 95 -6.79 -10.55 3.75
N PHE A 96 -6.74 -10.41 5.07
CA PHE A 96 -7.75 -10.95 5.96
C PHE A 96 -8.38 -9.84 6.78
N THR A 97 -9.68 -9.92 6.99
CA THR A 97 -10.40 -9.14 8.00
C THR A 97 -10.59 -10.01 9.23
N ILE A 98 -10.40 -9.45 10.41
CA ILE A 98 -10.55 -10.13 11.69
C ILE A 98 -11.39 -9.25 12.59
N GLU A 99 -12.40 -9.82 13.21
CA GLU A 99 -13.22 -9.19 14.24
C GLU A 99 -12.74 -9.61 15.62
N LYS A 100 -13.00 -8.81 16.61
CA LYS A 100 -12.67 -9.13 18.02
C LYS A 100 -13.35 -10.45 18.42
N GLY A 101 -12.55 -11.38 18.91
CA GLY A 101 -13.04 -12.72 19.28
C GLY A 101 -13.16 -13.72 18.13
N ASP A 102 -12.63 -13.40 16.93
CA ASP A 102 -12.62 -14.33 15.79
C ASP A 102 -11.80 -15.61 16.15
N LYS A 103 -12.46 -16.75 16.05
CA LYS A 103 -11.85 -18.07 16.38
C LYS A 103 -10.74 -18.48 15.40
N ASN A 104 -10.66 -17.84 14.21
CA ASN A 104 -9.63 -18.14 13.23
C ASN A 104 -8.38 -17.27 13.38
N LEU A 105 -8.32 -16.39 14.39
CA LEU A 105 -7.22 -15.45 14.60
C LEU A 105 -5.86 -16.15 14.56
N SER A 106 -5.67 -17.23 15.33
CA SER A 106 -4.40 -17.96 15.38
C SER A 106 -4.00 -18.55 14.02
N VAL A 107 -4.95 -19.15 13.30
CA VAL A 107 -4.70 -19.75 11.97
C VAL A 107 -4.35 -18.67 10.93
N ILE A 108 -5.02 -17.53 10.99
CA ILE A 108 -4.71 -16.39 10.11
C ILE A 108 -3.31 -15.86 10.42
N TRP A 109 -2.98 -15.67 11.71
CA TRP A 109 -1.66 -15.27 12.16
C TRP A 109 -0.56 -16.24 11.69
N GLU A 110 -0.73 -17.55 11.91
CA GLU A 110 0.19 -18.59 11.44
C GLU A 110 0.46 -18.46 9.94
N THR A 111 -0.61 -18.25 9.15
CA THR A 111 -0.55 -18.14 7.69
C THR A 111 0.19 -16.88 7.25
N VAL A 112 -0.17 -15.72 7.78
CA VAL A 112 0.38 -14.43 7.33
C VAL A 112 1.79 -14.21 7.85
N SER A 113 2.05 -14.58 9.12
CA SER A 113 3.36 -14.42 9.76
C SER A 113 4.33 -15.56 9.45
N GLN A 114 3.87 -16.66 8.84
CA GLN A 114 4.62 -17.90 8.71
C GLN A 114 5.17 -18.36 10.07
N ASN A 115 4.27 -18.46 11.05
CA ASN A 115 4.59 -18.78 12.45
C ASN A 115 5.58 -17.78 13.07
N GLY A 116 5.31 -16.49 12.94
CA GLY A 116 6.09 -15.41 13.54
C GLY A 116 7.41 -15.06 12.81
N LYS A 117 7.69 -15.68 11.66
CA LYS A 117 8.93 -15.44 10.89
C LYS A 117 8.85 -14.23 9.98
N LYS A 118 7.65 -13.78 9.60
CA LYS A 118 7.42 -12.64 8.72
C LYS A 118 6.60 -11.56 9.42
N HIS A 119 7.02 -10.32 9.24
CA HIS A 119 6.21 -9.17 9.63
C HIS A 119 5.05 -8.97 8.67
N PHE A 120 3.95 -8.47 9.20
CA PHE A 120 2.76 -8.06 8.48
C PHE A 120 2.27 -6.71 9.03
N ILE A 121 1.40 -6.07 8.27
CA ILE A 121 0.76 -4.82 8.69
C ILE A 121 -0.67 -5.11 9.14
N ILE A 122 -1.05 -4.52 10.27
CA ILE A 122 -2.40 -4.47 10.80
C ILE A 122 -2.91 -3.05 10.62
N GLN A 123 -4.12 -2.91 10.10
CA GLN A 123 -4.81 -1.63 10.03
C GLN A 123 -6.23 -1.76 10.58
N GLU A 124 -6.70 -0.73 11.28
CA GLU A 124 -8.10 -0.58 11.60
C GLU A 124 -8.94 -0.72 10.32
N PHE A 125 -10.01 -1.51 10.36
CA PHE A 125 -10.90 -1.66 9.22
C PHE A 125 -11.68 -0.37 8.99
N VAL A 126 -11.61 0.15 7.78
CA VAL A 126 -12.33 1.36 7.37
C VAL A 126 -13.61 0.92 6.65
N GLU A 127 -14.77 1.11 7.29
CA GLU A 127 -16.07 0.68 6.76
C GLU A 127 -16.39 1.32 5.41
N GLU A 128 -15.97 2.57 5.20
CA GLU A 128 -16.15 3.30 3.95
C GLU A 128 -15.36 2.71 2.78
N ALA A 129 -14.44 1.76 3.02
CA ALA A 129 -13.72 1.06 1.96
C ALA A 129 -14.66 0.35 0.98
N ARG A 130 -15.87 -0.02 1.42
CA ARG A 130 -16.91 -0.58 0.55
C ARG A 130 -17.44 0.41 -0.50
N LEU A 131 -17.26 1.72 -0.27
CA LEU A 131 -17.66 2.77 -1.22
C LEU A 131 -16.63 2.98 -2.34
N GLY A 132 -15.46 2.40 -2.17
CA GLY A 132 -14.38 2.43 -3.14
C GLY A 132 -13.02 2.77 -2.52
N ASP A 133 -12.01 2.26 -3.19
CA ASP A 133 -10.60 2.56 -2.97
C ASP A 133 -10.20 3.66 -3.96
N HIS A 134 -9.78 4.82 -3.47
CA HIS A 134 -9.50 6.01 -4.27
C HIS A 134 -7.99 6.12 -4.51
N ARG A 135 -7.54 5.95 -5.74
CA ARG A 135 -6.13 6.14 -6.12
C ARG A 135 -5.86 7.54 -6.61
N LEU A 136 -5.12 8.31 -5.83
CA LEU A 136 -4.50 9.56 -6.23
C LEU A 136 -3.23 9.27 -7.03
N VAL A 137 -3.00 9.99 -8.11
CA VAL A 137 -1.81 9.81 -8.96
C VAL A 137 -0.95 11.06 -8.93
N PHE A 138 0.34 10.86 -8.68
CA PHE A 138 1.35 11.91 -8.67
C PHE A 138 2.33 11.68 -9.83
N ILE A 139 2.59 12.73 -10.60
CA ILE A 139 3.63 12.75 -11.63
C ILE A 139 4.50 13.97 -11.37
N ASN A 140 5.80 13.77 -11.26
CA ASN A 140 6.76 14.82 -10.93
C ASN A 140 6.34 15.69 -9.74
N TYR A 141 5.82 15.00 -8.69
CA TYR A 141 5.34 15.62 -7.43
C TYR A 141 4.08 16.47 -7.55
N GLU A 142 3.40 16.43 -8.69
CA GLU A 142 2.14 17.09 -8.91
C GLU A 142 0.98 16.08 -8.86
N LEU A 143 -0.06 16.43 -8.10
CA LEU A 143 -1.30 15.66 -8.04
C LEU A 143 -2.09 15.87 -9.33
N LEU A 144 -2.45 14.78 -10.02
CA LEU A 144 -3.35 14.87 -11.18
C LEU A 144 -4.74 15.34 -10.75
N SER A 145 -5.44 16.05 -11.65
CA SER A 145 -6.78 16.59 -11.41
C SER A 145 -7.90 15.53 -11.34
N LYS A 146 -7.55 14.29 -11.65
CA LYS A 146 -8.45 13.14 -11.62
C LYS A 146 -7.86 12.02 -10.77
N LYS A 147 -8.74 11.24 -10.14
CA LYS A 147 -8.42 10.03 -9.39
C LYS A 147 -9.15 8.83 -9.96
N VAL A 148 -8.61 7.65 -9.73
CA VAL A 148 -9.26 6.38 -10.04
C VAL A 148 -9.99 5.91 -8.79
N VAL A 149 -11.28 5.61 -8.90
CA VAL A 149 -12.06 4.99 -7.82
C VAL A 149 -12.35 3.56 -8.23
N ARG A 150 -11.94 2.61 -7.40
CA ARG A 150 -12.13 1.17 -7.61
C ARG A 150 -13.17 0.68 -6.61
N VAL A 151 -14.38 0.42 -7.09
CA VAL A 151 -15.50 -0.02 -6.25
C VAL A 151 -15.49 -1.54 -6.16
N PRO A 152 -15.41 -2.11 -4.94
CA PRO A 152 -15.49 -3.55 -4.71
C PRO A 152 -16.77 -4.14 -5.30
N SER A 153 -16.73 -5.42 -5.67
CA SER A 153 -17.94 -6.17 -6.01
C SER A 153 -18.75 -6.50 -4.75
N GLU A 154 -20.02 -6.82 -4.89
CA GLU A 154 -20.86 -7.24 -3.75
C GLU A 154 -20.35 -8.49 -3.02
N LYS A 155 -19.48 -9.27 -3.65
CA LYS A 155 -18.97 -10.54 -3.14
C LYS A 155 -17.58 -10.42 -2.47
N ASP A 156 -16.94 -9.27 -2.56
CA ASP A 156 -15.58 -9.08 -2.05
C ASP A 156 -15.41 -7.65 -1.51
N PHE A 157 -14.79 -7.50 -0.36
CA PHE A 157 -14.53 -6.18 0.25
C PHE A 157 -13.32 -5.45 -0.37
N ARG A 158 -12.52 -6.15 -1.21
CA ARG A 158 -11.28 -5.61 -1.80
C ARG A 158 -11.57 -4.80 -3.07
N GLY A 159 -11.03 -3.60 -3.14
CA GLY A 159 -11.11 -2.71 -4.31
C GLY A 159 -10.19 -3.08 -5.47
N ASN A 160 -9.53 -4.24 -5.44
CA ASN A 160 -8.59 -4.62 -6.48
C ASN A 160 -9.29 -5.09 -7.76
N LEU A 161 -8.90 -4.56 -8.91
CA LEU A 161 -9.46 -4.96 -10.23
C LEU A 161 -9.28 -6.46 -10.51
N ALA A 162 -8.20 -7.05 -10.00
CA ALA A 162 -7.91 -8.48 -10.15
C ALA A 162 -8.97 -9.40 -9.50
N VAL A 163 -9.79 -8.88 -8.59
CA VAL A 163 -10.87 -9.60 -7.91
C VAL A 163 -12.26 -9.11 -8.31
N GLY A 164 -12.38 -8.39 -9.44
CA GLY A 164 -13.65 -8.02 -10.02
C GLY A 164 -14.19 -6.65 -9.63
N ALA A 165 -13.38 -5.78 -9.04
CA ALA A 165 -13.77 -4.39 -8.80
C ALA A 165 -13.97 -3.63 -10.12
N VAL A 166 -14.89 -2.67 -10.11
CA VAL A 166 -15.15 -1.76 -11.25
C VAL A 166 -14.44 -0.44 -11.00
N SER A 167 -13.75 0.08 -12.02
CA SER A 167 -13.08 1.38 -11.91
C SER A 167 -13.85 2.50 -12.59
N LYS A 168 -13.85 3.68 -11.98
CA LYS A 168 -14.34 4.94 -12.56
C LYS A 168 -13.33 6.07 -12.31
N ILE A 169 -13.42 7.11 -13.14
CA ILE A 169 -12.59 8.31 -12.99
C ILE A 169 -13.43 9.41 -12.35
N GLU A 170 -12.90 10.01 -11.29
CA GLU A 170 -13.52 11.13 -10.60
C GLU A 170 -12.59 12.35 -10.52
N THR A 171 -13.16 13.53 -10.32
CA THR A 171 -12.37 14.73 -10.02
C THR A 171 -11.89 14.65 -8.56
N ILE A 172 -10.66 15.10 -8.31
CA ILE A 172 -10.13 15.22 -6.95
C ILE A 172 -10.95 16.21 -6.12
N THR A 173 -11.06 15.94 -4.83
CA THR A 173 -11.72 16.78 -3.84
C THR A 173 -10.73 17.68 -3.11
N ASP A 174 -11.21 18.62 -2.31
CA ASP A 174 -10.32 19.43 -1.46
C ASP A 174 -9.64 18.56 -0.38
N HIS A 175 -10.32 17.53 0.13
CA HIS A 175 -9.69 16.56 1.03
C HIS A 175 -8.53 15.82 0.35
N ASP A 176 -8.68 15.38 -0.89
CA ASP A 176 -7.60 14.75 -1.66
C ASP A 176 -6.37 15.68 -1.80
N LYS A 177 -6.63 16.99 -1.98
CA LYS A 177 -5.56 18.00 -2.05
C LYS A 177 -4.84 18.16 -0.69
N GLU A 178 -5.55 18.11 0.44
CA GLU A 178 -4.91 18.16 1.77
C GLU A 178 -4.05 16.92 2.02
N ILE A 179 -4.52 15.73 1.65
CA ILE A 179 -3.68 14.51 1.68
C ILE A 179 -2.43 14.69 0.81
N ALA A 180 -2.58 15.20 -0.40
CA ALA A 180 -1.45 15.42 -1.31
C ALA A 180 -0.42 16.39 -0.73
N LYS A 181 -0.84 17.46 -0.06
CA LYS A 181 0.06 18.41 0.64
C LYS A 181 0.93 17.70 1.68
N CYS A 182 0.40 16.69 2.37
CA CYS A 182 1.18 15.89 3.31
C CYS A 182 2.18 14.96 2.60
N LEU A 183 1.81 14.40 1.43
CA LEU A 183 2.63 13.42 0.72
C LEU A 183 3.77 14.04 -0.11
N ILE A 184 3.51 15.17 -0.77
CA ILE A 184 4.46 15.79 -1.73
C ILE A 184 5.86 16.04 -1.14
N PRO A 185 6.02 16.57 0.09
CA PRO A 185 7.35 16.76 0.68
C PRO A 185 8.14 15.45 0.81
N TYR A 186 7.47 14.35 1.17
CA TYR A 186 8.07 13.03 1.27
C TYR A 186 8.47 12.49 -0.09
N LEU A 187 7.59 12.58 -1.09
CA LEU A 187 7.87 12.16 -2.46
C LEU A 187 9.08 12.89 -3.04
N LYS A 188 9.16 14.22 -2.81
CA LYS A 188 10.32 15.05 -3.22
C LYS A 188 11.60 14.61 -2.53
N LYS A 189 11.59 14.46 -1.21
CA LYS A 189 12.75 14.04 -0.41
C LYS A 189 13.31 12.70 -0.90
N ASN A 190 12.44 11.76 -1.24
CA ASN A 190 12.82 10.40 -1.65
C ASN A 190 12.93 10.24 -3.18
N LYS A 191 12.80 11.32 -3.96
CA LYS A 191 12.87 11.32 -5.44
C LYS A 191 11.88 10.34 -6.08
N ILE A 192 10.67 10.25 -5.53
CA ILE A 192 9.60 9.40 -6.06
C ILE A 192 8.78 10.24 -7.05
N TYR A 193 9.15 10.23 -8.32
CA TYR A 193 8.56 11.05 -9.37
C TYR A 193 7.18 10.57 -9.84
N PHE A 194 6.91 9.27 -9.73
CA PHE A 194 5.66 8.66 -10.12
C PHE A 194 5.13 7.79 -8.98
N ALA A 195 3.97 8.15 -8.45
CA ALA A 195 3.35 7.45 -7.32
C ALA A 195 1.84 7.36 -7.47
N GLY A 196 1.26 6.28 -6.92
CA GLY A 196 -0.15 6.15 -6.64
C GLY A 196 -0.36 6.04 -5.13
N ALA A 197 -1.21 6.89 -4.56
CA ALA A 197 -1.61 6.80 -3.16
C ALA A 197 -3.05 6.31 -3.07
N ASP A 198 -3.27 5.23 -2.33
CA ASP A 198 -4.58 4.60 -2.17
C ASP A 198 -5.23 5.06 -0.87
N LEU A 199 -6.45 5.58 -0.98
CA LEU A 199 -7.24 6.07 0.13
C LEU A 199 -8.49 5.20 0.34
N LEU A 200 -8.74 4.82 1.58
CA LEU A 200 -9.94 4.13 2.02
C LEU A 200 -10.66 5.05 3.02
N GLY A 201 -11.92 5.41 2.74
CA GLY A 201 -12.66 6.35 3.58
C GLY A 201 -11.92 7.68 3.81
N GLY A 202 -11.15 8.15 2.81
CA GLY A 202 -10.34 9.36 2.93
C GLY A 202 -9.04 9.21 3.73
N ARG A 203 -8.70 8.03 4.23
CA ARG A 203 -7.45 7.74 4.95
C ARG A 203 -6.47 7.02 4.05
N LEU A 204 -5.19 7.34 4.16
CA LEU A 204 -4.11 6.73 3.37
C LEU A 204 -3.90 5.27 3.79
N SER A 205 -3.97 4.35 2.82
CA SER A 205 -3.81 2.91 3.03
C SER A 205 -2.50 2.35 2.47
N GLU A 206 -2.09 2.84 1.31
CA GLU A 206 -0.85 2.45 0.59
C GLU A 206 -0.32 3.61 -0.26
N ILE A 207 0.96 3.58 -0.57
CA ILE A 207 1.60 4.46 -1.58
C ILE A 207 2.39 3.58 -2.54
#